data_0966e00c40acfb1bfe9861841b538caa
#
_entry.id   0966e00c40acfb1bfe9861841b538caa
#
_cell.length_a   1.000
_cell.length_b   1.000
_cell.length_c   1.000
_cell.angle_alpha   90.00
_cell.angle_beta   90.00
_cell.angle_gamma   90.00
#
_symmetry.space_group_name_H-M   'P 1'
#
loop_
_entity.id
_entity.type
_entity.pdbx_description
1 polymer ?
#
loop_
_entity_poly.entity_id
_entity_poly.type
_entity_poly.pdbx_seq_one_letter_code
_entity_poly.pdbx_strand_id
1 'polypeptide(L)'
;KLGNLLGKRTYQWFLVINGIVGPLLLGGAVATFFTGSNFLVNKGNMGNELMPVISSWANGWHGLDALANPWNLVLGFAVFFLARLLGNLYFINNIRDKELIPRCRRQLITDAVPFLILFLAFVIRTLLADGFAVNPETKEVYMEPYKYFINLMDMPLLLVLFLSGVVGVLWGIGRAVFSKASTNGIWFTGTGVVLTVLALLLCAGYNNTAYYPSTADLQSSLTLANSCSSEFTLRTMAYVSIL
;
A
#
# COMPACT_ATOMS: atom_id res chain seq x y z
N LYS A 1 -5.85 39.82 -3.16
CA LYS A 1 -4.55 39.33 -2.62
C LYS A 1 -4.81 38.96 -1.15
N LEU A 2 -5.16 37.72 -0.88
CA LEU A 2 -5.12 37.15 0.48
C LEU A 2 -3.64 37.16 0.91
N GLY A 3 -3.29 38.08 1.81
CA GLY A 3 -1.94 38.16 2.36
C GLY A 3 -1.58 36.83 3.04
N ASN A 4 -0.33 36.39 2.92
CA ASN A 4 0.19 35.27 3.63
C ASN A 4 0.12 35.51 5.15
N LEU A 5 -0.97 35.04 5.78
CA LEU A 5 -1.20 35.21 7.23
C LEU A 5 -0.05 34.62 8.08
N LEU A 6 0.60 33.56 7.60
CA LEU A 6 1.63 32.80 8.33
C LEU A 6 3.04 32.96 7.75
N GLY A 7 3.22 33.79 6.70
CA GLY A 7 4.50 33.96 6.02
C GLY A 7 4.90 32.81 5.07
N LYS A 8 5.71 33.14 4.06
CA LYS A 8 6.12 32.22 2.99
C LYS A 8 6.83 30.95 3.48
N ARG A 9 7.67 31.08 4.52
CA ARG A 9 8.42 29.93 5.09
C ARG A 9 7.50 28.89 5.70
N THR A 10 6.45 29.29 6.41
CA THR A 10 5.52 28.38 7.06
C THR A 10 4.78 27.52 6.04
N TYR A 11 4.32 28.12 4.93
CA TYR A 11 3.68 27.35 3.85
C TYR A 11 4.64 26.39 3.17
N GLN A 12 5.90 26.76 3.00
CA GLN A 12 6.92 25.86 2.47
C GLN A 12 7.14 24.65 3.39
N TRP A 13 7.20 24.84 4.71
CA TRP A 13 7.30 23.75 5.67
C TRP A 13 6.07 22.85 5.65
N PHE A 14 4.86 23.40 5.54
CA PHE A 14 3.65 22.58 5.42
C PHE A 14 3.67 21.70 4.16
N LEU A 15 4.15 22.23 3.05
CA LEU A 15 4.30 21.44 1.82
C LEU A 15 5.32 20.29 2.00
N VAL A 16 6.44 20.57 2.65
CA VAL A 16 7.46 19.53 2.94
C VAL A 16 6.89 18.45 3.88
N ILE A 17 6.24 18.86 4.96
CA ILE A 17 5.64 17.92 5.92
C ILE A 17 4.59 17.07 5.23
N ASN A 18 3.69 17.66 4.45
CA ASN A 18 2.67 16.93 3.71
C ASN A 18 3.29 15.94 2.70
N GLY A 19 4.35 16.35 2.01
CA GLY A 19 5.08 15.49 1.08
C GLY A 19 5.80 14.30 1.73
N ILE A 20 6.08 14.36 3.03
CA ILE A 20 6.68 13.27 3.81
C ILE A 20 5.58 12.42 4.49
N VAL A 21 4.70 13.07 5.24
CA VAL A 21 3.72 12.41 6.08
C VAL A 21 2.65 11.69 5.24
N GLY A 22 2.20 12.28 4.14
CA GLY A 22 1.17 11.67 3.28
C GLY A 22 1.58 10.29 2.75
N PRO A 23 2.69 10.16 2.02
CA PRO A 23 3.17 8.86 1.55
C PRO A 23 3.50 7.88 2.67
N LEU A 24 4.07 8.35 3.78
CA LEU A 24 4.40 7.52 4.94
C LEU A 24 3.15 6.91 5.59
N LEU A 25 2.10 7.70 5.80
CA LEU A 25 0.82 7.22 6.33
C LEU A 25 0.14 6.27 5.36
N LEU A 26 0.16 6.58 4.05
CA LEU A 26 -0.41 5.70 3.03
C LEU A 26 0.29 4.34 3.01
N GLY A 27 1.62 4.32 3.03
CA GLY A 27 2.38 3.07 3.07
C GLY A 27 2.15 2.30 4.36
N GLY A 28 2.09 2.98 5.51
CA GLY A 28 1.74 2.37 6.79
C GLY A 28 0.34 1.75 6.78
N ALA A 29 -0.65 2.44 6.21
CA ALA A 29 -2.01 1.93 6.06
C ALA A 29 -2.06 0.71 5.13
N VAL A 30 -1.33 0.71 4.01
CA VAL A 30 -1.25 -0.47 3.12
C VAL A 30 -0.57 -1.65 3.82
N ALA A 31 0.42 -1.41 4.67
CA ALA A 31 1.08 -2.48 5.42
C ALA A 31 0.12 -3.24 6.35
N THR A 32 -0.91 -2.57 6.87
CA THR A 32 -1.89 -3.21 7.78
C THR A 32 -2.72 -4.31 7.13
N PHE A 33 -2.81 -4.39 5.79
CA PHE A 33 -3.41 -5.52 5.10
C PHE A 33 -2.66 -6.83 5.36
N PHE A 34 -1.39 -6.76 5.73
CA PHE A 34 -0.53 -7.92 6.03
C PHE A 34 -0.22 -8.04 7.52
N THR A 35 -0.05 -6.94 8.23
CA THR A 35 0.34 -6.92 9.65
C THR A 35 -0.85 -6.84 10.60
N GLY A 36 -2.02 -6.48 10.09
CA GLY A 36 -3.23 -6.27 10.86
C GLY A 36 -3.35 -4.88 11.47
N SER A 37 -4.57 -4.55 11.88
CA SER A 37 -4.93 -3.32 12.59
C SER A 37 -5.71 -3.63 13.87
N ASN A 38 -5.73 -2.70 14.81
CA ASN A 38 -6.31 -2.91 16.14
C ASN A 38 -7.78 -2.44 16.17
N PHE A 39 -8.69 -3.29 15.67
CA PHE A 39 -10.14 -3.02 15.61
C PHE A 39 -10.95 -4.24 16.05
N LEU A 40 -12.21 -4.00 16.40
CA LEU A 40 -13.19 -5.00 16.79
C LEU A 40 -14.42 -4.91 15.90
N VAL A 41 -15.01 -6.06 15.56
CA VAL A 41 -16.25 -6.15 14.79
C VAL A 41 -17.32 -6.86 15.60
N ASN A 42 -18.42 -6.15 15.89
CA ASN A 42 -19.58 -6.71 16.59
C ASN A 42 -20.77 -6.83 15.63
N LYS A 43 -20.95 -8.01 15.06
CA LYS A 43 -22.06 -8.30 14.13
C LYS A 43 -23.42 -8.40 14.81
N GLY A 44 -23.47 -8.66 16.10
CA GLY A 44 -24.71 -8.68 16.86
C GLY A 44 -25.44 -7.33 16.89
N ASN A 45 -24.72 -6.24 16.59
CA ASN A 45 -25.29 -4.90 16.55
C ASN A 45 -25.96 -4.52 15.21
N MET A 46 -25.97 -5.40 14.22
CA MET A 46 -26.58 -5.14 12.90
C MET A 46 -28.10 -4.90 12.96
N GLY A 47 -28.78 -5.41 13.99
CA GLY A 47 -30.21 -5.18 14.23
C GLY A 47 -30.58 -3.91 14.99
N ASN A 48 -29.60 -3.08 15.35
CA ASN A 48 -29.85 -1.83 16.05
C ASN A 48 -30.13 -0.70 15.06
N GLU A 49 -31.39 -0.37 14.86
CA GLU A 49 -31.84 0.68 13.93
C GLU A 49 -31.38 2.09 14.33
N LEU A 50 -31.12 2.34 15.62
CA LEU A 50 -30.75 3.66 16.13
C LEU A 50 -29.25 3.95 15.99
N MET A 51 -28.40 2.94 16.18
CA MET A 51 -26.94 3.07 16.08
C MET A 51 -26.31 1.75 15.59
N PRO A 52 -26.36 1.45 14.29
CA PRO A 52 -25.82 0.20 13.74
C PRO A 52 -24.27 0.25 13.64
N VAL A 53 -23.58 0.53 14.74
CA VAL A 53 -22.12 0.51 14.80
C VAL A 53 -21.66 -0.94 14.84
N ILE A 54 -21.10 -1.42 13.75
CA ILE A 54 -20.63 -2.80 13.59
C ILE A 54 -19.13 -2.87 13.92
N SER A 55 -18.34 -1.87 13.53
CA SER A 55 -16.91 -1.84 13.73
C SER A 55 -16.48 -0.66 14.62
N SER A 56 -15.53 -0.89 15.48
CA SER A 56 -14.93 0.12 16.37
C SER A 56 -13.43 -0.09 16.49
N TRP A 57 -12.69 1.00 16.68
CA TRP A 57 -11.28 0.90 17.06
C TRP A 57 -11.17 0.36 18.48
N ALA A 58 -10.22 -0.55 18.72
CA ALA A 58 -9.99 -1.11 20.04
C ALA A 58 -9.35 -0.12 21.03
N ASN A 59 -8.77 0.98 20.52
CA ASN A 59 -8.12 2.01 21.31
C ASN A 59 -8.40 3.43 20.78
N GLY A 60 -8.05 4.44 21.58
CA GLY A 60 -8.25 5.86 21.25
C GLY A 60 -7.31 6.43 20.18
N TRP A 61 -6.37 5.64 19.63
CA TRP A 61 -5.48 6.06 18.55
C TRP A 61 -6.09 5.95 17.16
N HIS A 62 -7.27 5.33 17.07
CA HIS A 62 -8.05 5.23 15.82
C HIS A 62 -7.23 4.74 14.61
N GLY A 63 -6.40 3.70 14.82
CA GLY A 63 -5.56 3.07 13.79
C GLY A 63 -4.17 3.71 13.62
N LEU A 64 -3.88 4.86 14.24
CA LEU A 64 -2.53 5.45 14.20
C LEU A 64 -1.50 4.61 14.97
N ASP A 65 -1.94 3.76 15.89
CA ASP A 65 -1.13 2.76 16.58
C ASP A 65 -0.47 1.74 15.63
N ALA A 66 -1.01 1.56 14.43
CA ALA A 66 -0.36 0.77 13.38
C ALA A 66 1.04 1.28 13.02
N LEU A 67 1.32 2.58 13.19
CA LEU A 67 2.64 3.15 12.97
C LEU A 67 3.66 2.76 14.06
N ALA A 68 3.23 2.24 15.21
CA ALA A 68 4.12 1.68 16.20
C ALA A 68 4.78 0.37 15.74
N ASN A 69 4.19 -0.31 14.76
CA ASN A 69 4.80 -1.48 14.15
C ASN A 69 5.93 -1.06 13.19
N PRO A 70 7.18 -1.47 13.44
CA PRO A 70 8.32 -1.06 12.62
C PRO A 70 8.20 -1.48 11.16
N TRP A 71 7.54 -2.60 10.85
CA TRP A 71 7.35 -3.06 9.49
C TRP A 71 6.37 -2.19 8.69
N ASN A 72 5.38 -1.60 9.36
CA ASN A 72 4.49 -0.63 8.75
C ASN A 72 5.24 0.67 8.41
N LEU A 73 6.18 1.08 9.26
CA LEU A 73 7.08 2.20 8.97
C LEU A 73 8.04 1.88 7.81
N VAL A 74 8.56 0.65 7.72
CA VAL A 74 9.42 0.22 6.61
C VAL A 74 8.69 0.40 5.28
N LEU A 75 7.44 -0.08 5.16
CA LEU A 75 6.65 0.15 3.95
C LEU A 75 6.30 1.63 3.78
N GLY A 76 6.00 2.35 4.86
CA GLY A 76 5.75 3.78 4.83
C GLY A 76 6.90 4.57 4.21
N PHE A 77 8.14 4.31 4.65
CA PHE A 77 9.32 4.92 4.05
C PHE A 77 9.59 4.44 2.62
N ALA A 78 9.32 3.17 2.30
CA ALA A 78 9.40 2.69 0.92
C ALA A 78 8.47 3.49 0.00
N VAL A 79 7.22 3.71 0.40
CA VAL A 79 6.23 4.50 -0.36
C VAL A 79 6.64 5.98 -0.44
N PHE A 80 7.25 6.54 0.61
CA PHE A 80 7.81 7.90 0.55
C PHE A 80 8.90 8.03 -0.53
N PHE A 81 9.87 7.11 -0.57
CA PHE A 81 10.91 7.12 -1.61
C PHE A 81 10.34 6.82 -3.00
N LEU A 82 9.34 5.94 -3.09
CA LEU A 82 8.62 5.67 -4.33
C LEU A 82 7.92 6.93 -4.87
N ALA A 83 7.22 7.68 -4.03
CA ALA A 83 6.55 8.92 -4.43
C ALA A 83 7.54 9.95 -4.99
N ARG A 84 8.70 10.11 -4.35
CA ARG A 84 9.78 10.97 -4.84
C ARG A 84 10.35 10.48 -6.17
N LEU A 85 10.54 9.17 -6.30
CA LEU A 85 11.03 8.55 -7.53
C LEU A 85 10.06 8.78 -8.69
N LEU A 86 8.77 8.53 -8.48
CA LEU A 86 7.73 8.79 -9.48
C LEU A 86 7.64 10.28 -9.84
N GLY A 87 7.77 11.18 -8.86
CA GLY A 87 7.83 12.62 -9.09
C GLY A 87 9.01 13.03 -9.96
N ASN A 88 10.21 12.50 -9.71
CA ASN A 88 11.39 12.74 -10.54
C ASN A 88 11.21 12.20 -11.98
N LEU A 89 10.64 11.00 -12.13
CA LEU A 89 10.32 10.44 -13.44
C LEU A 89 9.29 11.28 -14.19
N TYR A 90 8.28 11.79 -13.48
CA TYR A 90 7.28 12.69 -14.05
C TYR A 90 7.91 13.98 -14.57
N PHE A 91 8.80 14.60 -13.81
CA PHE A 91 9.50 15.80 -14.26
C PHE A 91 10.39 15.53 -15.49
N ILE A 92 11.11 14.41 -15.52
CA ILE A 92 11.93 14.01 -16.68
C ILE A 92 11.07 13.83 -17.93
N ASN A 93 9.84 13.31 -17.79
CA ASN A 93 8.93 13.07 -18.92
C ASN A 93 8.28 14.35 -19.44
N ASN A 94 7.89 15.28 -18.54
CA ASN A 94 7.02 16.40 -18.90
C ASN A 94 7.74 17.75 -19.00
N ILE A 95 8.89 17.92 -18.33
CA ILE A 95 9.60 19.21 -18.28
C ILE A 95 10.84 19.13 -19.17
N ARG A 96 11.06 20.18 -19.99
CA ARG A 96 12.23 20.31 -20.88
C ARG A 96 13.18 21.38 -20.36
N ASP A 97 13.60 21.29 -19.11
CA ASP A 97 14.54 22.21 -18.51
C ASP A 97 15.94 21.58 -18.42
N LYS A 98 16.95 22.33 -18.93
CA LYS A 98 18.33 21.82 -19.04
C LYS A 98 19.05 21.66 -17.67
N GLU A 99 18.60 22.40 -16.65
CA GLU A 99 19.18 22.30 -15.31
C GLU A 99 18.42 21.30 -14.43
N LEU A 100 17.08 21.23 -14.56
CA LEU A 100 16.24 20.40 -13.73
C LEU A 100 16.41 18.90 -14.03
N ILE A 101 16.44 18.54 -15.32
CA ILE A 101 16.53 17.12 -15.73
C ILE A 101 17.77 16.40 -15.17
N PRO A 102 19.00 16.95 -15.22
CA PRO A 102 20.17 16.30 -14.62
C PRO A 102 20.04 16.14 -13.10
N ARG A 103 19.43 17.11 -12.40
CA ARG A 103 19.19 17.03 -10.96
C ARG A 103 18.19 15.91 -10.64
N CYS A 104 17.08 15.81 -11.38
CA CYS A 104 16.09 14.73 -11.22
C CYS A 104 16.74 13.35 -11.46
N ARG A 105 17.57 13.20 -12.50
CA ARG A 105 18.26 11.93 -12.78
C ARG A 105 19.23 11.52 -11.66
N ARG A 106 19.96 12.46 -11.10
CA ARG A 106 20.83 12.19 -9.95
C ARG A 106 20.02 11.77 -8.73
N GLN A 107 18.90 12.46 -8.50
CA GLN A 107 18.02 12.18 -7.37
C GLN A 107 17.33 10.82 -7.51
N LEU A 108 17.03 10.35 -8.74
CA LEU A 108 16.47 9.03 -8.98
C LEU A 108 17.30 7.90 -8.35
N ILE A 109 18.64 7.95 -8.48
CA ILE A 109 19.51 6.92 -7.90
C ILE A 109 19.44 6.96 -6.37
N THR A 110 19.47 8.17 -5.80
CA THR A 110 19.42 8.38 -4.34
C THR A 110 18.08 7.90 -3.76
N ASP A 111 16.97 8.03 -4.49
CA ASP A 111 15.65 7.62 -4.04
C ASP A 111 15.38 6.13 -4.37
N ALA A 112 15.92 5.59 -5.48
CA ALA A 112 15.70 4.22 -5.90
C ALA A 112 16.35 3.19 -4.96
N VAL A 113 17.57 3.46 -4.49
CA VAL A 113 18.28 2.52 -3.60
C VAL A 113 17.54 2.29 -2.28
N PRO A 114 17.20 3.32 -1.48
CA PRO A 114 16.43 3.09 -0.25
C PRO A 114 15.04 2.53 -0.53
N PHE A 115 14.36 2.95 -1.61
CA PHE A 115 13.09 2.36 -2.01
C PHE A 115 13.20 0.84 -2.19
N LEU A 116 14.15 0.38 -3.00
CA LEU A 116 14.31 -1.05 -3.29
C LEU A 116 14.68 -1.85 -2.03
N ILE A 117 15.58 -1.33 -1.20
CA ILE A 117 15.99 -2.02 0.05
C ILE A 117 14.79 -2.16 0.99
N LEU A 118 14.06 -1.07 1.25
CA LEU A 118 12.93 -1.08 2.18
C LEU A 118 11.76 -1.91 1.65
N PHE A 119 11.47 -1.81 0.35
CA PHE A 119 10.41 -2.59 -0.28
C PHE A 119 10.72 -4.08 -0.26
N LEU A 120 11.94 -4.48 -0.64
CA LEU A 120 12.36 -5.88 -0.59
C LEU A 120 12.37 -6.42 0.84
N ALA A 121 12.85 -5.64 1.81
CA ALA A 121 12.82 -6.03 3.22
C ALA A 121 11.38 -6.29 3.69
N PHE A 122 10.43 -5.42 3.34
CA PHE A 122 9.02 -5.60 3.67
C PHE A 122 8.44 -6.85 2.99
N VAL A 123 8.67 -7.05 1.69
CA VAL A 123 8.16 -8.20 0.93
C VAL A 123 8.72 -9.51 1.50
N ILE A 124 10.05 -9.60 1.69
CA ILE A 124 10.68 -10.80 2.25
C ILE A 124 10.11 -11.10 3.63
N ARG A 125 9.99 -10.10 4.51
CA ARG A 125 9.40 -10.28 5.84
C ARG A 125 7.95 -10.77 5.76
N THR A 126 7.15 -10.22 4.85
CA THR A 126 5.74 -10.60 4.67
C THR A 126 5.63 -12.05 4.17
N LEU A 127 6.46 -12.47 3.22
CA LEU A 127 6.44 -13.83 2.70
C LEU A 127 6.92 -14.87 3.71
N LEU A 128 7.80 -14.47 4.64
CA LEU A 128 8.33 -15.36 5.69
C LEU A 128 7.51 -15.34 6.99
N ALA A 129 6.58 -14.40 7.12
CA ALA A 129 5.75 -14.25 8.31
C ALA A 129 4.56 -15.22 8.30
N ASP A 130 4.02 -15.42 9.49
CA ASP A 130 2.70 -16.01 9.64
C ASP A 130 1.64 -15.04 9.10
N GLY A 131 0.67 -15.56 8.37
CA GLY A 131 -0.42 -14.78 7.81
C GLY A 131 -1.79 -15.22 8.33
N PHE A 132 -2.79 -14.42 8.08
CA PHE A 132 -4.14 -14.59 8.59
C PHE A 132 -4.95 -15.48 7.63
N ALA A 133 -4.94 -16.79 7.89
CA ALA A 133 -5.68 -17.78 7.12
C ALA A 133 -7.12 -17.90 7.61
N VAL A 134 -8.01 -18.33 6.74
CA VAL A 134 -9.44 -18.57 7.01
C VAL A 134 -9.73 -20.04 6.77
N ASN A 135 -10.28 -20.73 7.76
CA ASN A 135 -10.74 -22.09 7.58
C ASN A 135 -11.96 -22.11 6.63
N PRO A 136 -11.94 -22.84 5.51
CA PRO A 136 -13.02 -22.84 4.54
C PRO A 136 -14.34 -23.42 5.07
N GLU A 137 -14.28 -24.30 6.09
CA GLU A 137 -15.45 -24.95 6.67
C GLU A 137 -16.05 -24.15 7.83
N THR A 138 -15.21 -23.81 8.85
CA THR A 138 -15.67 -23.11 10.06
C THR A 138 -15.75 -21.61 9.88
N LYS A 139 -15.10 -21.02 8.84
CA LYS A 139 -14.93 -19.58 8.60
C LYS A 139 -14.17 -18.84 9.70
N GLU A 140 -13.50 -19.59 10.59
CA GLU A 140 -12.66 -19.03 11.63
C GLU A 140 -11.32 -18.57 11.07
N VAL A 141 -10.79 -17.49 11.62
CA VAL A 141 -9.47 -16.94 11.26
C VAL A 141 -8.43 -17.50 12.21
N TYR A 142 -7.32 -18.00 11.66
CA TYR A 142 -6.18 -18.52 12.39
C TYR A 142 -4.87 -18.08 11.75
N MET A 143 -3.76 -18.21 12.48
CA MET A 143 -2.43 -17.88 11.97
C MET A 143 -1.84 -19.10 11.28
N GLU A 144 -1.38 -18.95 10.02
CA GLU A 144 -0.74 -19.99 9.22
C GLU A 144 0.67 -19.55 8.83
N PRO A 145 1.71 -20.38 9.09
CA PRO A 145 3.07 -20.05 8.69
C PRO A 145 3.20 -19.90 7.17
N TYR A 146 3.96 -18.87 6.74
CA TYR A 146 4.25 -18.59 5.33
C TYR A 146 3.00 -18.40 4.44
N LYS A 147 1.86 -18.02 5.00
CA LYS A 147 0.59 -17.93 4.27
C LYS A 147 0.69 -17.15 2.98
N TYR A 148 1.31 -15.96 3.00
CA TYR A 148 1.41 -15.11 1.81
C TYR A 148 2.37 -15.70 0.76
N PHE A 149 3.38 -16.44 1.17
CA PHE A 149 4.24 -17.19 0.24
C PHE A 149 3.48 -18.32 -0.44
N ILE A 150 2.72 -19.09 0.34
CA ILE A 150 1.85 -20.18 -0.17
C ILE A 150 0.83 -19.59 -1.17
N ASN A 151 0.15 -18.47 -0.82
CA ASN A 151 -0.78 -17.80 -1.70
C ASN A 151 -0.15 -17.39 -3.05
N LEU A 152 1.10 -16.90 -3.01
CA LEU A 152 1.81 -16.50 -4.22
C LEU A 152 2.16 -17.71 -5.11
N MET A 153 2.47 -18.87 -4.51
CA MET A 153 2.80 -20.11 -5.25
C MET A 153 1.53 -20.79 -5.78
N ASP A 154 0.45 -20.81 -5.01
CA ASP A 154 -0.82 -21.44 -5.39
C ASP A 154 -1.57 -20.67 -6.49
N MET A 155 -1.24 -19.39 -6.65
CA MET A 155 -1.85 -18.51 -7.65
C MET A 155 -0.83 -18.08 -8.72
N PRO A 156 -0.50 -18.93 -9.73
CA PRO A 156 0.58 -18.65 -10.69
C PRO A 156 0.34 -17.38 -11.50
N LEU A 157 -0.91 -17.01 -11.79
CA LEU A 157 -1.24 -15.75 -12.46
C LEU A 157 -0.82 -14.55 -11.60
N LEU A 158 -1.00 -14.65 -10.29
CA LEU A 158 -0.61 -13.61 -9.34
C LEU A 158 0.90 -13.46 -9.27
N LEU A 159 1.63 -14.58 -9.27
CA LEU A 159 3.10 -14.59 -9.32
C LEU A 159 3.61 -13.90 -10.59
N VAL A 160 3.04 -14.22 -11.76
CA VAL A 160 3.41 -13.58 -13.02
C VAL A 160 3.12 -12.08 -12.98
N LEU A 161 1.96 -11.69 -12.44
CA LEU A 161 1.58 -10.29 -12.28
C LEU A 161 2.57 -9.54 -11.36
N PHE A 162 2.93 -10.14 -10.23
CA PHE A 162 3.91 -9.57 -9.30
C PHE A 162 5.29 -9.40 -9.94
N LEU A 163 5.81 -10.44 -10.56
CA LEU A 163 7.13 -10.42 -11.21
C LEU A 163 7.18 -9.45 -12.39
N SER A 164 6.14 -9.40 -13.22
CA SER A 164 6.06 -8.46 -14.34
C SER A 164 6.01 -7.01 -13.83
N GLY A 165 5.31 -6.76 -12.72
CA GLY A 165 5.29 -5.47 -12.05
C GLY A 165 6.67 -5.04 -11.54
N VAL A 166 7.37 -5.93 -10.84
CA VAL A 166 8.73 -5.66 -10.33
C VAL A 166 9.70 -5.40 -11.49
N VAL A 167 9.67 -6.22 -12.54
CA VAL A 167 10.49 -6.02 -13.74
C VAL A 167 10.17 -4.67 -14.41
N GLY A 168 8.89 -4.30 -14.50
CA GLY A 168 8.46 -3.01 -15.04
C GLY A 168 9.03 -1.82 -14.24
N VAL A 169 9.01 -1.90 -12.92
CA VAL A 169 9.60 -0.87 -12.04
C VAL A 169 11.11 -0.75 -12.27
N LEU A 170 11.83 -1.86 -12.22
CA LEU A 170 13.29 -1.87 -12.41
C LEU A 170 13.69 -1.40 -13.81
N TRP A 171 12.96 -1.83 -14.84
CA TRP A 171 13.19 -1.41 -16.22
C TRP A 171 12.99 0.09 -16.41
N GLY A 172 11.90 0.64 -15.86
CA GLY A 172 11.60 2.07 -15.97
C GLY A 172 12.64 2.94 -15.26
N ILE A 173 13.07 2.55 -14.06
CA ILE A 173 14.15 3.22 -13.32
C ILE A 173 15.46 3.13 -14.09
N GLY A 174 15.86 1.91 -14.49
CA GLY A 174 17.10 1.67 -15.22
C GLY A 174 17.15 2.48 -16.51
N ARG A 175 16.06 2.49 -17.27
CA ARG A 175 15.95 3.26 -18.51
C ARG A 175 16.13 4.78 -18.28
N ALA A 176 15.56 5.32 -17.21
CA ALA A 176 15.68 6.73 -16.87
C ALA A 176 17.07 7.11 -16.35
N VAL A 177 17.77 6.18 -15.68
CA VAL A 177 19.11 6.40 -15.12
C VAL A 177 20.18 6.25 -16.19
N PHE A 178 20.15 5.15 -16.95
CA PHE A 178 21.25 4.81 -17.88
C PHE A 178 21.09 5.43 -19.29
N SER A 179 19.90 5.74 -19.74
CA SER A 179 19.67 6.34 -21.05
C SER A 179 19.33 7.82 -20.93
N LYS A 180 20.29 8.69 -21.29
CA LYS A 180 20.08 10.16 -21.30
C LYS A 180 18.99 10.61 -22.28
N ALA A 181 18.77 9.88 -23.36
CA ALA A 181 17.73 10.17 -24.37
C ALA A 181 16.32 9.73 -23.92
N SER A 182 16.21 8.80 -22.97
CA SER A 182 14.93 8.26 -22.55
C SER A 182 14.23 9.19 -21.54
N THR A 183 12.99 9.56 -21.85
CA THR A 183 12.13 10.35 -20.96
C THR A 183 10.93 9.55 -20.45
N ASN A 184 10.58 8.44 -21.09
CA ASN A 184 9.36 7.67 -20.84
C ASN A 184 9.46 6.60 -19.73
N GLY A 185 10.47 6.67 -18.85
CA GLY A 185 10.64 5.73 -17.73
C GLY A 185 9.44 5.65 -16.82
N ILE A 186 8.70 6.76 -16.65
CA ILE A 186 7.52 6.83 -15.79
C ILE A 186 6.42 5.84 -16.19
N TRP A 187 6.20 5.63 -17.50
CA TRP A 187 5.15 4.72 -17.96
C TRP A 187 5.44 3.26 -17.56
N PHE A 188 6.69 2.83 -17.65
CA PHE A 188 7.09 1.49 -17.21
C PHE A 188 7.06 1.36 -15.69
N THR A 189 7.64 2.34 -14.97
CA THR A 189 7.66 2.32 -13.50
C THR A 189 6.25 2.44 -12.93
N GLY A 190 5.44 3.36 -13.44
CA GLY A 190 4.06 3.58 -12.95
C GLY A 190 3.19 2.35 -13.17
N THR A 191 3.17 1.79 -14.37
CA THR A 191 2.44 0.54 -14.65
C THR A 191 2.97 -0.60 -13.81
N GLY A 192 4.31 -0.72 -13.66
CA GLY A 192 4.93 -1.74 -12.82
C GLY A 192 4.51 -1.65 -11.35
N VAL A 193 4.44 -0.43 -10.81
CA VAL A 193 3.95 -0.19 -9.42
C VAL A 193 2.50 -0.63 -9.29
N VAL A 194 1.62 -0.26 -10.23
CA VAL A 194 0.20 -0.66 -10.20
C VAL A 194 0.07 -2.18 -10.21
N LEU A 195 0.79 -2.88 -11.09
CA LEU A 195 0.76 -4.34 -11.16
C LEU A 195 1.28 -5.00 -9.87
N THR A 196 2.38 -4.48 -9.32
CA THR A 196 2.95 -5.00 -8.07
C THR A 196 2.00 -4.82 -6.88
N VAL A 197 1.42 -3.62 -6.73
CA VAL A 197 0.47 -3.33 -5.63
C VAL A 197 -0.78 -4.18 -5.78
N LEU A 198 -1.34 -4.28 -6.99
CA LEU A 198 -2.50 -5.12 -7.27
C LEU A 198 -2.22 -6.58 -6.91
N ALA A 199 -1.07 -7.12 -7.32
CA ALA A 199 -0.67 -8.49 -6.99
C ALA A 199 -0.57 -8.71 -5.48
N LEU A 200 0.03 -7.79 -4.74
CA LEU A 200 0.14 -7.87 -3.28
C LEU A 200 -1.21 -7.80 -2.58
N LEU A 201 -2.11 -6.90 -3.00
CA LEU A 201 -3.45 -6.80 -2.43
C LEU A 201 -4.29 -8.05 -2.71
N LEU A 202 -4.20 -8.61 -3.92
CA LEU A 202 -4.85 -9.87 -4.26
C LEU A 202 -4.27 -11.03 -3.44
N CYS A 203 -2.96 -11.05 -3.20
CA CYS A 203 -2.30 -12.03 -2.32
C CYS A 203 -2.81 -11.95 -0.87
N ALA A 204 -3.09 -10.75 -0.37
CA ALA A 204 -3.62 -10.53 0.96
C ALA A 204 -5.11 -10.93 1.09
N GLY A 205 -5.90 -10.88 0.01
CA GLY A 205 -7.36 -11.03 0.08
C GLY A 205 -7.92 -12.34 -0.44
N TYR A 206 -7.16 -13.12 -1.23
CA TYR A 206 -7.63 -14.35 -1.87
C TYR A 206 -7.05 -15.61 -1.20
N ASN A 207 -7.46 -16.78 -1.67
CA ASN A 207 -7.02 -18.10 -1.21
C ASN A 207 -7.21 -18.33 0.29
N ASN A 208 -8.46 -18.17 0.77
CA ASN A 208 -8.81 -18.35 2.18
C ASN A 208 -7.91 -17.50 3.11
N THR A 209 -7.80 -16.22 2.81
CA THR A 209 -7.03 -15.25 3.59
C THR A 209 -7.95 -14.11 4.05
N ALA A 210 -7.74 -13.62 5.27
CA ALA A 210 -8.45 -12.44 5.76
C ALA A 210 -7.88 -11.18 5.08
N TYR A 211 -8.68 -10.51 4.25
CA TYR A 211 -8.23 -9.35 3.47
C TYR A 211 -7.95 -8.11 4.32
N TYR A 212 -8.53 -8.01 5.52
CA TYR A 212 -8.22 -6.97 6.49
C TYR A 212 -8.21 -7.58 7.89
N PRO A 213 -7.02 -7.97 8.38
CA PRO A 213 -6.90 -8.69 9.64
C PRO A 213 -6.97 -7.77 10.87
N SER A 214 -7.56 -8.28 11.95
CA SER A 214 -7.55 -7.63 13.26
C SER A 214 -6.48 -8.25 14.17
N THR A 215 -5.73 -7.39 14.84
CA THR A 215 -4.77 -7.79 15.88
C THR A 215 -5.38 -7.77 17.29
N ALA A 216 -6.54 -7.12 17.47
CA ALA A 216 -7.25 -7.09 18.74
C ALA A 216 -8.01 -8.41 19.00
N ASP A 217 -8.65 -8.93 17.97
CA ASP A 217 -9.36 -10.20 17.98
C ASP A 217 -9.35 -10.82 16.59
N LEU A 218 -8.78 -12.01 16.45
CA LEU A 218 -8.65 -12.70 15.17
C LEU A 218 -10.00 -12.93 14.48
N GLN A 219 -11.07 -13.20 15.26
CA GLN A 219 -12.41 -13.44 14.71
C GLN A 219 -13.10 -12.17 14.21
N SER A 220 -12.62 -11.00 14.64
CA SER A 220 -13.03 -9.71 14.12
C SER A 220 -12.39 -9.38 12.76
N SER A 221 -11.46 -10.19 12.26
CA SER A 221 -10.83 -10.00 10.95
C SER A 221 -11.85 -10.07 9.83
N LEU A 222 -11.70 -9.21 8.82
CA LEU A 222 -12.60 -9.17 7.67
C LEU A 222 -12.15 -10.18 6.61
N THR A 223 -13.09 -11.03 6.20
CA THR A 223 -12.90 -12.06 5.17
C THR A 223 -13.92 -11.86 4.06
N LEU A 224 -13.73 -12.49 2.90
CA LEU A 224 -14.71 -12.44 1.81
C LEU A 224 -16.09 -12.99 2.23
N ALA A 225 -16.10 -14.01 3.09
CA ALA A 225 -17.35 -14.59 3.62
C ALA A 225 -17.95 -13.75 4.76
N ASN A 226 -17.18 -12.90 5.39
CA ASN A 226 -17.49 -12.20 6.62
C ASN A 226 -17.39 -10.67 6.47
N SER A 227 -17.63 -10.17 5.26
CA SER A 227 -17.62 -8.74 4.96
C SER A 227 -18.75 -8.03 5.70
N CYS A 228 -18.44 -6.83 6.21
CA CYS A 228 -19.45 -5.93 6.81
C CYS A 228 -20.29 -5.17 5.76
N SER A 229 -19.99 -5.32 4.47
CA SER A 229 -20.69 -4.65 3.39
C SER A 229 -21.76 -5.56 2.76
N SER A 230 -22.90 -4.98 2.40
CA SER A 230 -23.92 -5.70 1.65
C SER A 230 -23.44 -6.02 0.23
N GLU A 231 -23.97 -7.09 -0.37
CA GLU A 231 -23.67 -7.47 -1.75
C GLU A 231 -23.95 -6.33 -2.74
N PHE A 232 -25.05 -5.60 -2.52
CA PHE A 232 -25.41 -4.42 -3.32
C PHE A 232 -24.33 -3.35 -3.26
N THR A 233 -23.83 -3.04 -2.06
CA THR A 233 -22.75 -2.04 -1.86
C THR A 233 -21.48 -2.47 -2.57
N LEU A 234 -21.05 -3.73 -2.43
CA LEU A 234 -19.86 -4.27 -3.07
C LEU A 234 -19.96 -4.22 -4.60
N ARG A 235 -21.10 -4.60 -5.17
CA ARG A 235 -21.35 -4.53 -6.62
C ARG A 235 -21.33 -3.08 -7.12
N THR A 236 -22.00 -2.17 -6.41
CA THR A 236 -22.03 -0.74 -6.78
C THR A 236 -20.63 -0.14 -6.75
N MET A 237 -19.84 -0.42 -5.70
CA MET A 237 -18.45 0.04 -5.61
C MET A 237 -17.58 -0.54 -6.74
N ALA A 238 -17.76 -1.82 -7.10
CA ALA A 238 -17.03 -2.42 -8.20
C ALA A 238 -17.35 -1.71 -9.53
N TYR A 239 -18.61 -1.44 -9.84
CA TYR A 239 -19.00 -0.70 -11.04
C TYR A 239 -18.43 0.72 -11.08
N VAL A 240 -18.51 1.46 -9.97
CA VAL A 240 -17.97 2.83 -9.87
C VAL A 240 -16.45 2.86 -10.01
N SER A 241 -15.75 1.80 -9.57
CA SER A 241 -14.29 1.71 -9.67
C SER A 241 -13.78 1.39 -11.08
N ILE A 242 -14.66 0.89 -11.97
CA ILE A 242 -14.32 0.58 -13.37
C ILE A 242 -14.55 1.80 -14.28
N LEU A 243 -15.44 2.72 -13.89
CA LEU A 243 -15.73 3.96 -14.62
C LEU A 243 -14.70 5.07 -14.36
#